data_0d591b1c789f631cb393b586569c11ae
#
_entry.id   0d591b1c789f631cb393b586569c11ae
#
_cell.length_a   1.000
_cell.length_b   1.000
_cell.length_c   1.000
_cell.angle_alpha   90.00
_cell.angle_beta   90.00
_cell.angle_gamma   90.00
#
_symmetry.space_group_name_H-M   'P 1'
#
loop_
_entity.id
_entity.type
_entity.pdbx_description
1 polymer ?
#
loop_
_entity_poly.entity_id
_entity_poly.type
_entity_poly.pdbx_seq_one_letter_code
_entity_poly.pdbx_strand_id
1 'polypeptide(L)'
;MLTEVRRKKLSYLFDILDANKNGLLQPDDFAAVAEKICNILEFDGSSTERLQLKLKSLRLYVQLLTDMNKEDVSISKPEWLELFGSRTMINPKTAKKYIFRTAAYIFNLFDQNGDRIISKEEYLDMFRIYNIDLEYSEIGFQKIDENSDGQITLSEMIAAFRDFLMSSNPEAAGNWIFGNWDTSQAA
;
A
#
# COMPACT_ATOMS: atom_id res chain seq x y z
N MET A 1 -19.07 6.55 -9.14
CA MET A 1 -18.06 6.91 -10.17
C MET A 1 -16.84 7.45 -9.43
N LEU A 2 -15.61 7.08 -9.84
CA LEU A 2 -14.38 7.64 -9.26
C LEU A 2 -14.25 9.11 -9.67
N THR A 3 -13.88 9.98 -8.69
CA THR A 3 -13.45 11.35 -8.99
C THR A 3 -12.06 11.32 -9.65
N GLU A 4 -11.67 12.42 -10.30
CA GLU A 4 -10.36 12.53 -10.93
C GLU A 4 -9.22 12.32 -9.93
N VAL A 5 -9.28 12.96 -8.75
CA VAL A 5 -8.31 12.81 -7.67
C VAL A 5 -8.16 11.34 -7.27
N ARG A 6 -9.27 10.64 -7.01
CA ARG A 6 -9.23 9.22 -6.65
C ARG A 6 -8.68 8.36 -7.78
N ARG A 7 -9.03 8.65 -9.02
CA ARG A 7 -8.52 7.92 -10.18
C ARG A 7 -7.00 8.05 -10.30
N LYS A 8 -6.46 9.25 -10.16
CA LYS A 8 -5.01 9.51 -10.19
C LYS A 8 -4.30 8.74 -9.08
N LYS A 9 -4.74 8.87 -7.82
CA LYS A 9 -4.15 8.16 -6.68
C LYS A 9 -4.16 6.65 -6.85
N LEU A 10 -5.28 6.07 -7.28
CA LEU A 10 -5.41 4.64 -7.47
C LEU A 10 -4.59 4.14 -8.67
N SER A 11 -4.45 4.94 -9.72
CA SER A 11 -3.55 4.62 -10.84
C SER A 11 -2.09 4.64 -10.39
N TYR A 12 -1.71 5.64 -9.61
CA TYR A 12 -0.37 5.74 -9.01
C TYR A 12 -0.06 4.53 -8.11
N LEU A 13 -1.00 4.14 -7.24
CA LEU A 13 -0.83 2.96 -6.40
C LEU A 13 -0.68 1.67 -7.23
N PHE A 14 -1.46 1.52 -8.30
CA PHE A 14 -1.28 0.41 -9.23
C PHE A 14 0.15 0.37 -9.78
N ASP A 15 0.67 1.52 -10.23
CA ASP A 15 2.00 1.62 -10.81
C ASP A 15 3.13 1.35 -9.80
N ILE A 16 2.91 1.62 -8.51
CA ILE A 16 3.82 1.26 -7.41
C ILE A 16 3.82 -0.26 -7.20
N LEU A 17 2.65 -0.88 -7.21
CA LEU A 17 2.49 -2.31 -6.95
C LEU A 17 2.94 -3.18 -8.13
N ASP A 18 2.85 -2.68 -9.37
CA ASP A 18 3.35 -3.33 -10.59
C ASP A 18 4.90 -3.26 -10.61
N ALA A 19 5.53 -4.18 -9.89
CA ALA A 19 6.97 -4.15 -9.64
C ALA A 19 7.80 -4.36 -10.92
N ASN A 20 7.30 -5.16 -11.87
CA ASN A 20 7.97 -5.48 -13.13
C ASN A 20 7.55 -4.56 -14.29
N LYS A 21 6.58 -3.63 -14.06
CA LYS A 21 6.08 -2.64 -15.03
C LYS A 21 5.48 -3.25 -16.30
N ASN A 22 4.84 -4.42 -16.18
CA ASN A 22 4.19 -5.10 -17.31
C ASN A 22 2.71 -4.68 -17.53
N GLY A 23 2.17 -3.82 -16.66
CA GLY A 23 0.80 -3.32 -16.74
C GLY A 23 -0.25 -4.25 -16.11
N LEU A 24 0.19 -5.29 -15.41
CA LEU A 24 -0.64 -6.25 -14.71
C LEU A 24 -0.13 -6.44 -13.27
N LEU A 25 -1.04 -6.49 -12.30
CA LEU A 25 -0.68 -7.02 -10.99
C LEU A 25 -0.79 -8.53 -10.99
N GLN A 26 0.27 -9.19 -10.56
CA GLN A 26 0.42 -10.65 -10.57
C GLN A 26 1.07 -11.13 -9.26
N PRO A 27 1.05 -12.44 -8.94
CA PRO A 27 1.69 -12.97 -7.73
C PRO A 27 3.17 -12.60 -7.61
N ASP A 28 3.87 -12.50 -8.74
CA ASP A 28 5.31 -12.19 -8.77
C ASP A 28 5.62 -10.77 -8.28
N ASP A 29 4.74 -9.80 -8.49
CA ASP A 29 4.90 -8.44 -7.97
C ASP A 29 4.89 -8.43 -6.44
N PHE A 30 3.98 -9.18 -5.84
CA PHE A 30 3.87 -9.32 -4.38
C PHE A 30 5.01 -10.15 -3.79
N ALA A 31 5.47 -11.17 -4.51
CA ALA A 31 6.65 -11.94 -4.12
C ALA A 31 7.92 -11.07 -4.17
N ALA A 32 8.05 -10.18 -5.16
CA ALA A 32 9.18 -9.27 -5.29
C ALA A 32 9.26 -8.27 -4.11
N VAL A 33 8.12 -7.77 -3.62
CA VAL A 33 8.07 -6.93 -2.41
C VAL A 33 8.62 -7.70 -1.20
N ALA A 34 8.16 -8.93 -0.97
CA ALA A 34 8.64 -9.75 0.12
C ALA A 34 10.15 -10.04 0.02
N GLU A 35 10.65 -10.25 -1.20
CA GLU A 35 12.07 -10.49 -1.44
C GLU A 35 12.94 -9.27 -1.10
N LYS A 36 12.47 -8.06 -1.46
CA LYS A 36 13.17 -6.82 -1.08
C LYS A 36 13.24 -6.62 0.43
N ILE A 37 12.13 -6.90 1.15
CA ILE A 37 12.11 -6.84 2.62
C ILE A 37 13.09 -7.86 3.20
N CYS A 38 13.10 -9.09 2.71
CA CYS A 38 14.03 -10.13 3.16
C CYS A 38 15.49 -9.73 2.98
N ASN A 39 15.80 -9.01 1.89
CA ASN A 39 17.15 -8.52 1.63
C ASN A 39 17.55 -7.37 2.57
N ILE A 40 16.63 -6.47 2.92
CA ILE A 40 16.86 -5.41 3.90
C ILE A 40 17.10 -6.00 5.29
N LEU A 41 16.33 -7.03 5.66
CA LEU A 41 16.46 -7.71 6.95
C LEU A 41 17.58 -8.77 6.98
N GLU A 42 18.32 -8.90 5.89
CA GLU A 42 19.44 -9.85 5.76
C GLU A 42 19.06 -11.32 6.10
N PHE A 43 17.80 -11.71 5.83
CA PHE A 43 17.36 -13.07 6.07
C PHE A 43 18.09 -14.06 5.16
N ASP A 44 18.55 -15.17 5.74
CA ASP A 44 19.16 -16.27 4.97
C ASP A 44 18.21 -16.75 3.86
N GLY A 45 18.78 -17.10 2.70
CA GLY A 45 18.04 -17.51 1.51
C GLY A 45 17.07 -18.67 1.73
N SER A 46 17.35 -19.55 2.70
CA SER A 46 16.56 -20.73 3.06
C SER A 46 15.79 -20.59 4.38
N SER A 47 15.78 -19.40 4.98
CA SER A 47 15.18 -19.20 6.30
C SER A 47 13.65 -19.34 6.29
N THR A 48 13.11 -19.81 7.41
CA THR A 48 11.65 -19.90 7.64
C THR A 48 10.99 -18.53 7.57
N GLU A 49 11.68 -17.50 8.05
CA GLU A 49 11.24 -16.12 8.07
C GLU A 49 11.01 -15.60 6.64
N ARG A 50 11.95 -15.86 5.73
CA ARG A 50 11.83 -15.53 4.30
C ARG A 50 10.60 -16.19 3.67
N LEU A 51 10.37 -17.48 3.95
CA LEU A 51 9.20 -18.19 3.45
C LEU A 51 7.90 -17.61 4.02
N GLN A 52 7.87 -17.35 5.32
CA GLN A 52 6.70 -16.76 5.99
C GLN A 52 6.35 -15.38 5.41
N LEU A 53 7.34 -14.54 5.14
CA LEU A 53 7.14 -13.22 4.57
C LEU A 53 6.57 -13.30 3.14
N LYS A 54 7.10 -14.19 2.31
CA LYS A 54 6.54 -14.46 0.97
C LYS A 54 5.08 -14.93 1.04
N LEU A 55 4.77 -15.87 1.91
CA LEU A 55 3.39 -16.35 2.11
C LEU A 55 2.47 -15.23 2.60
N LYS A 56 2.95 -14.36 3.49
CA LYS A 56 2.23 -13.21 3.98
C LYS A 56 1.90 -12.23 2.83
N SER A 57 2.87 -11.96 1.95
CA SER A 57 2.70 -11.09 0.80
C SER A 57 1.71 -11.66 -0.22
N LEU A 58 1.82 -12.93 -0.56
CA LEU A 58 0.89 -13.60 -1.47
C LEU A 58 -0.54 -13.70 -0.94
N ARG A 59 -0.73 -13.80 0.38
CA ARG A 59 -2.08 -13.79 0.99
C ARG A 59 -2.83 -12.50 0.72
N LEU A 60 -2.14 -11.35 0.70
CA LEU A 60 -2.78 -10.09 0.33
C LEU A 60 -3.29 -10.15 -1.11
N TYR A 61 -2.46 -10.65 -2.01
CA TYR A 61 -2.84 -10.78 -3.42
C TYR A 61 -4.04 -11.71 -3.62
N VAL A 62 -4.02 -12.89 -3.03
CA VAL A 62 -5.15 -13.85 -3.09
C VAL A 62 -6.43 -13.21 -2.52
N GLN A 63 -6.31 -12.45 -1.45
CA GLN A 63 -7.46 -11.74 -0.88
C GLN A 63 -7.99 -10.65 -1.84
N LEU A 64 -7.12 -9.95 -2.54
CA LEU A 64 -7.51 -8.98 -3.56
C LEU A 64 -8.29 -9.65 -4.70
N LEU A 65 -7.81 -10.77 -5.24
CA LEU A 65 -8.52 -11.56 -6.24
C LEU A 65 -9.91 -12.01 -5.74
N THR A 66 -9.97 -12.46 -4.48
CA THR A 66 -11.22 -12.87 -3.84
C THR A 66 -12.22 -11.72 -3.74
N ASP A 67 -11.75 -10.54 -3.33
CA ASP A 67 -12.58 -9.33 -3.21
C ASP A 67 -13.10 -8.85 -4.58
N MET A 68 -12.34 -9.11 -5.63
CA MET A 68 -12.71 -8.81 -7.03
C MET A 68 -13.57 -9.92 -7.67
N ASN A 69 -13.71 -11.07 -7.01
CA ASN A 69 -14.33 -12.28 -7.55
C ASN A 69 -13.70 -12.70 -8.90
N LYS A 70 -12.35 -12.63 -8.96
CA LYS A 70 -11.60 -13.03 -10.15
C LYS A 70 -11.23 -14.50 -10.13
N GLU A 71 -11.34 -15.14 -11.29
CA GLU A 71 -10.94 -16.52 -11.51
C GLU A 71 -9.50 -16.63 -12.05
N ASP A 72 -9.05 -15.64 -12.81
CA ASP A 72 -7.67 -15.59 -13.29
C ASP A 72 -6.72 -14.91 -12.26
N VAL A 73 -5.42 -15.05 -12.48
CA VAL A 73 -4.38 -14.61 -11.54
C VAL A 73 -3.73 -13.28 -11.94
N SER A 74 -4.38 -12.48 -12.76
CA SER A 74 -3.87 -11.17 -13.16
C SER A 74 -4.93 -10.08 -13.01
N ILE A 75 -4.50 -8.87 -12.63
CA ILE A 75 -5.38 -7.71 -12.49
C ILE A 75 -4.82 -6.60 -13.36
N SER A 76 -5.59 -6.18 -14.35
CA SER A 76 -5.27 -5.00 -15.16
C SER A 76 -5.63 -3.70 -14.43
N LYS A 77 -5.01 -2.58 -14.83
CA LYS A 77 -5.33 -1.26 -14.26
C LYS A 77 -6.81 -0.88 -14.41
N PRO A 78 -7.51 -1.13 -15.52
CA PRO A 78 -8.96 -0.90 -15.60
C PRO A 78 -9.75 -1.69 -14.55
N GLU A 79 -9.50 -2.97 -14.36
CA GLU A 79 -10.16 -3.81 -13.33
C GLU A 79 -9.89 -3.34 -11.92
N TRP A 80 -8.63 -2.95 -11.64
CA TRP A 80 -8.25 -2.31 -10.39
C TRP A 80 -9.08 -1.05 -10.10
N LEU A 81 -9.18 -0.14 -11.07
CA LEU A 81 -9.98 1.08 -10.93
C LEU A 81 -11.48 0.79 -10.79
N GLU A 82 -11.98 -0.25 -11.47
CA GLU A 82 -13.37 -0.68 -11.34
C GLU A 82 -13.69 -1.20 -9.94
N LEU A 83 -12.80 -1.97 -9.30
CA LEU A 83 -12.96 -2.41 -7.91
C LEU A 83 -13.27 -1.23 -7.00
N PHE A 84 -12.44 -0.16 -7.07
CA PHE A 84 -12.60 1.01 -6.21
C PHE A 84 -13.76 1.94 -6.62
N GLY A 85 -14.23 1.84 -7.86
CA GLY A 85 -15.41 2.53 -8.36
C GLY A 85 -16.71 1.76 -8.18
N SER A 86 -16.65 0.48 -7.80
CA SER A 86 -17.79 -0.43 -7.70
C SER A 86 -18.68 -0.12 -6.50
N ARG A 87 -19.90 -0.68 -6.54
CA ARG A 87 -20.86 -0.61 -5.41
C ARG A 87 -20.29 -1.22 -4.13
N THR A 88 -19.41 -2.19 -4.24
CA THR A 88 -18.76 -2.85 -3.11
C THR A 88 -17.96 -1.87 -2.28
N MET A 89 -17.13 -1.04 -2.94
CA MET A 89 -16.34 -0.02 -2.24
C MET A 89 -17.15 1.23 -1.87
N ILE A 90 -18.31 1.45 -2.50
CA ILE A 90 -19.25 2.52 -2.13
C ILE A 90 -20.01 2.15 -0.84
N ASN A 91 -20.19 0.86 -0.54
CA ASN A 91 -20.81 0.44 0.72
C ASN A 91 -19.86 0.72 1.91
N PRO A 92 -20.26 1.58 2.87
CA PRO A 92 -19.36 2.00 3.96
C PRO A 92 -18.82 0.87 4.82
N LYS A 93 -19.63 -0.18 5.07
CA LYS A 93 -19.20 -1.33 5.87
C LYS A 93 -18.13 -2.14 5.15
N THR A 94 -18.32 -2.41 3.87
CA THR A 94 -17.37 -3.15 3.04
C THR A 94 -16.08 -2.35 2.85
N ALA A 95 -16.19 -1.06 2.53
CA ALA A 95 -15.04 -0.18 2.41
C ALA A 95 -14.22 -0.12 3.71
N LYS A 96 -14.88 0.06 4.87
CA LYS A 96 -14.22 0.06 6.18
C LYS A 96 -13.45 -1.23 6.44
N LYS A 97 -14.08 -2.39 6.16
CA LYS A 97 -13.43 -3.71 6.34
C LYS A 97 -12.22 -3.86 5.41
N TYR A 98 -12.35 -3.45 4.15
CA TYR A 98 -11.27 -3.50 3.16
C TYR A 98 -10.09 -2.62 3.61
N ILE A 99 -10.34 -1.36 3.94
CA ILE A 99 -9.34 -0.39 4.38
C ILE A 99 -8.60 -0.92 5.62
N PHE A 100 -9.36 -1.34 6.65
CA PHE A 100 -8.76 -1.90 7.87
C PHE A 100 -7.84 -3.07 7.57
N ARG A 101 -8.30 -4.04 6.77
CA ARG A 101 -7.53 -5.24 6.44
C ARG A 101 -6.26 -4.90 5.66
N THR A 102 -6.37 -4.03 4.66
CA THR A 102 -5.22 -3.63 3.82
C THR A 102 -4.21 -2.83 4.63
N ALA A 103 -4.67 -1.85 5.42
CA ALA A 103 -3.81 -1.06 6.28
C ALA A 103 -3.10 -1.94 7.32
N ALA A 104 -3.83 -2.83 8.01
CA ALA A 104 -3.26 -3.74 8.98
C ALA A 104 -2.25 -4.72 8.34
N TYR A 105 -2.53 -5.16 7.10
CA TYR A 105 -1.59 -6.01 6.39
C TYR A 105 -0.29 -5.26 6.08
N ILE A 106 -0.37 -4.07 5.49
CA ILE A 106 0.81 -3.24 5.17
C ILE A 106 1.55 -2.88 6.45
N PHE A 107 0.84 -2.46 7.49
CA PHE A 107 1.42 -2.19 8.80
C PHE A 107 2.25 -3.37 9.31
N ASN A 108 1.66 -4.57 9.38
CA ASN A 108 2.37 -5.77 9.85
C ASN A 108 3.49 -6.25 8.89
N LEU A 109 3.51 -5.79 7.65
CA LEU A 109 4.58 -6.09 6.70
C LEU A 109 5.81 -5.23 6.99
N PHE A 110 5.61 -3.99 7.39
CA PHE A 110 6.66 -3.00 7.63
C PHE A 110 7.02 -2.78 9.11
N ASP A 111 6.19 -3.20 10.05
CA ASP A 111 6.56 -3.37 11.46
C ASP A 111 7.52 -4.58 11.58
N GLN A 112 8.79 -4.30 11.37
CA GLN A 112 9.83 -5.34 11.22
C GLN A 112 10.27 -5.89 12.57
N ASN A 113 10.32 -5.03 13.59
CA ASN A 113 10.73 -5.39 14.95
C ASN A 113 9.57 -5.91 15.83
N GLY A 114 8.31 -5.77 15.35
CA GLY A 114 7.10 -6.25 16.03
C GLY A 114 6.69 -5.41 17.25
N ASP A 115 7.13 -4.15 17.34
CA ASP A 115 6.81 -3.26 18.46
C ASP A 115 5.45 -2.56 18.34
N ARG A 116 4.73 -2.81 17.23
CA ARG A 116 3.40 -2.32 16.91
C ARG A 116 3.34 -0.83 16.60
N ILE A 117 4.42 -0.28 16.14
CA ILE A 117 4.51 1.06 15.54
C ILE A 117 5.30 0.95 14.24
N ILE A 118 5.21 1.96 13.38
CA ILE A 118 6.11 2.15 12.25
C ILE A 118 7.00 3.35 12.59
N SER A 119 8.26 3.08 12.76
CA SER A 119 9.30 4.10 12.94
C SER A 119 9.58 4.85 11.63
N LYS A 120 10.28 5.98 11.71
CA LYS A 120 10.72 6.71 10.50
C LYS A 120 11.58 5.85 9.57
N GLU A 121 12.42 4.98 10.12
CA GLU A 121 13.28 4.10 9.33
C GLU A 121 12.46 3.02 8.60
N GLU A 122 11.52 2.37 9.29
CA GLU A 122 10.63 1.38 8.68
C GLU A 122 9.72 2.01 7.61
N TYR A 123 9.28 3.26 7.82
CA TYR A 123 8.54 4.00 6.80
C TYR A 123 9.42 4.34 5.59
N LEU A 124 10.66 4.74 5.80
CA LEU A 124 11.64 4.98 4.75
C LEU A 124 11.94 3.70 3.96
N ASP A 125 12.02 2.54 4.63
CA ASP A 125 12.17 1.24 3.98
C ASP A 125 10.97 0.89 3.09
N MET A 126 9.76 1.27 3.47
CA MET A 126 8.60 1.15 2.61
C MET A 126 8.80 1.91 1.28
N PHE A 127 9.33 3.12 1.32
CA PHE A 127 9.65 3.90 0.13
C PHE A 127 10.72 3.22 -0.75
N ARG A 128 11.80 2.72 -0.14
CA ARG A 128 12.87 1.98 -0.84
C ARG A 128 12.32 0.73 -1.53
N ILE A 129 11.48 -0.04 -0.84
CA ILE A 129 10.90 -1.29 -1.34
C ILE A 129 9.98 -1.06 -2.53
N TYR A 130 9.14 -0.04 -2.45
CA TYR A 130 8.21 0.31 -3.53
C TYR A 130 8.82 1.23 -4.61
N ASN A 131 10.13 1.56 -4.52
CA ASN A 131 10.82 2.49 -5.40
C ASN A 131 10.11 3.86 -5.49
N ILE A 132 9.63 4.36 -4.36
CA ILE A 132 9.06 5.69 -4.23
C ILE A 132 10.20 6.67 -3.98
N ASP A 133 10.09 7.88 -4.50
CA ASP A 133 11.10 8.91 -4.30
C ASP A 133 11.24 9.26 -2.82
N LEU A 134 12.46 9.09 -2.30
CA LEU A 134 12.76 9.24 -0.88
C LEU A 134 12.62 10.68 -0.38
N GLU A 135 12.67 11.68 -1.26
CA GLU A 135 12.49 13.09 -0.89
C GLU A 135 11.14 13.37 -0.23
N TYR A 136 10.11 12.54 -0.55
CA TYR A 136 8.77 12.67 0.01
C TYR A 136 8.55 11.90 1.31
N SER A 137 9.52 11.11 1.78
CA SER A 137 9.34 10.23 2.95
C SER A 137 9.14 11.03 4.24
N GLU A 138 9.94 12.08 4.47
CA GLU A 138 9.83 12.91 5.68
C GLU A 138 8.50 13.66 5.73
N ILE A 139 8.08 14.29 4.63
CA ILE A 139 6.80 15.00 4.58
C ILE A 139 5.61 14.03 4.68
N GLY A 140 5.71 12.85 4.06
CA GLY A 140 4.70 11.81 4.17
C GLY A 140 4.53 11.33 5.60
N PHE A 141 5.64 11.02 6.27
CA PHE A 141 5.66 10.60 7.67
C PHE A 141 4.99 11.64 8.57
N GLN A 142 5.42 12.92 8.49
CA GLN A 142 4.88 14.02 9.30
C GLN A 142 3.38 14.25 9.10
N LYS A 143 2.86 14.01 7.90
CA LYS A 143 1.43 14.17 7.62
C LYS A 143 0.58 13.03 8.18
N ILE A 144 1.14 11.84 8.32
CA ILE A 144 0.44 10.65 8.81
C ILE A 144 0.52 10.55 10.35
N ASP A 145 1.64 10.96 10.93
CA ASP A 145 1.85 11.09 12.37
C ASP A 145 1.01 12.26 12.90
N GLU A 146 -0.29 11.97 13.19
CA GLU A 146 -1.27 12.99 13.57
C GLU A 146 -0.94 13.66 14.92
N ASN A 147 -0.35 12.89 15.85
CA ASN A 147 -0.05 13.37 17.20
C ASN A 147 1.39 13.91 17.33
N SER A 148 2.19 13.79 16.27
CA SER A 148 3.58 14.25 16.20
C SER A 148 4.50 13.63 17.28
N ASP A 149 4.26 12.35 17.61
CA ASP A 149 5.09 11.62 18.58
C ASP A 149 6.31 10.92 17.94
N GLY A 150 6.44 11.03 16.62
CA GLY A 150 7.53 10.43 15.85
C GLY A 150 7.34 8.95 15.53
N GLN A 151 6.11 8.45 15.64
CA GLN A 151 5.73 7.07 15.41
C GLN A 151 4.42 7.03 14.60
N ILE A 152 4.23 6.03 13.75
CA ILE A 152 2.94 5.80 13.09
C ILE A 152 2.30 4.56 13.71
N THR A 153 1.18 4.76 14.37
CA THR A 153 0.35 3.68 14.91
C THR A 153 -0.51 3.02 13.83
N LEU A 154 -1.05 1.83 14.12
CA LEU A 154 -2.03 1.19 13.23
C LEU A 154 -3.26 2.09 12.98
N SER A 155 -3.68 2.89 13.96
CA SER A 155 -4.82 3.80 13.81
C SER A 155 -4.55 4.91 12.79
N GLU A 156 -3.36 5.49 12.84
CA GLU A 156 -2.92 6.51 11.87
C GLU A 156 -2.72 5.91 10.48
N MET A 157 -2.16 4.71 10.40
CA MET A 157 -2.07 3.98 9.13
C MET A 157 -3.44 3.72 8.50
N ILE A 158 -4.45 3.31 9.30
CA ILE A 158 -5.83 3.11 8.83
C ILE A 158 -6.43 4.44 8.34
N ALA A 159 -6.21 5.54 9.07
CA ALA A 159 -6.68 6.87 8.67
C ALA A 159 -6.04 7.30 7.34
N ALA A 160 -4.73 7.12 7.20
CA ALA A 160 -4.01 7.43 5.97
C ALA A 160 -4.50 6.59 4.78
N PHE A 161 -4.69 5.28 4.95
CA PHE A 161 -5.25 4.42 3.89
C PHE A 161 -6.68 4.82 3.51
N ARG A 162 -7.51 5.18 4.49
CA ARG A 162 -8.86 5.69 4.22
C ARG A 162 -8.82 6.93 3.35
N ASP A 163 -7.99 7.90 3.70
CA ASP A 163 -7.86 9.14 2.95
C ASP A 163 -7.30 8.87 1.55
N PHE A 164 -6.27 8.06 1.44
CA PHE A 164 -5.67 7.73 0.15
C PHE A 164 -6.68 7.05 -0.79
N LEU A 165 -7.39 6.05 -0.32
CA LEU A 165 -8.29 5.24 -1.16
C LEU A 165 -9.64 5.93 -1.41
N MET A 166 -10.14 6.71 -0.46
CA MET A 166 -11.54 7.17 -0.47
C MET A 166 -11.72 8.68 -0.58
N SER A 167 -10.76 9.50 -0.14
CA SER A 167 -10.91 10.95 -0.17
C SER A 167 -10.78 11.50 -1.59
N SER A 168 -11.67 12.44 -1.92
CA SER A 168 -11.59 13.26 -3.13
C SER A 168 -10.94 14.63 -2.87
N ASN A 169 -10.55 14.90 -1.60
CA ASN A 169 -9.80 16.08 -1.24
C ASN A 169 -8.32 15.87 -1.59
N PRO A 170 -7.71 16.66 -2.49
CA PRO A 170 -6.30 16.52 -2.84
C PRO A 170 -5.36 16.80 -1.66
N GLU A 171 -5.81 17.61 -0.68
CA GLU A 171 -5.03 18.04 0.48
C GLU A 171 -5.15 17.09 1.69
N ALA A 172 -5.88 15.97 1.56
CA ALA A 172 -6.02 15.03 2.67
C ALA A 172 -4.64 14.49 3.09
N ALA A 173 -4.37 14.46 4.39
CA ALA A 173 -3.07 14.08 4.95
C ALA A 173 -2.60 12.69 4.50
N GLY A 174 -3.49 11.71 4.50
CA GLY A 174 -3.21 10.36 4.08
C GLY A 174 -2.87 10.20 2.58
N ASN A 175 -3.08 11.23 1.76
CA ASN A 175 -2.66 11.19 0.36
C ASN A 175 -1.14 11.04 0.19
N TRP A 176 -0.38 11.35 1.23
CA TRP A 176 1.09 11.30 1.23
C TRP A 176 1.67 9.95 1.67
N ILE A 177 0.82 8.98 2.00
CA ILE A 177 1.28 7.66 2.49
C ILE A 177 2.26 6.95 1.54
N PHE A 178 2.16 7.21 0.23
CA PHE A 178 3.05 6.71 -0.80
C PHE A 178 3.78 7.85 -1.54
N GLY A 179 4.05 8.97 -0.86
CA GLY A 179 4.74 10.12 -1.45
C GLY A 179 3.84 10.95 -2.37
N ASN A 180 4.44 11.63 -3.36
CA ASN A 180 3.73 12.50 -4.27
C ASN A 180 3.01 11.70 -5.37
N TRP A 181 1.70 11.57 -5.25
CA TRP A 181 0.85 10.88 -6.24
C TRP A 181 0.46 11.76 -7.45
N ASP A 182 0.60 13.07 -7.35
CA ASP A 182 0.27 14.01 -8.43
C ASP A 182 1.55 14.55 -9.10
N THR A 183 2.15 13.72 -9.95
CA THR A 183 3.35 14.06 -10.71
C THR A 183 3.12 15.17 -11.74
N SER A 184 1.89 15.62 -11.96
CA SER A 184 1.58 16.73 -12.86
C SER A 184 1.93 18.11 -12.28
N GLN A 185 2.27 18.18 -10.99
CA GLN A 185 2.69 19.41 -10.30
C GLN A 185 4.21 19.53 -10.15
N ALA A 186 4.96 18.50 -10.55
CA ALA A 186 6.42 18.51 -10.57
C ALA A 186 6.94 18.98 -11.95
N ALA A 187 6.80 20.27 -12.24
CA ALA A 187 7.40 20.94 -13.40
C ALA A 187 7.86 22.35 -13.01
#